data_ca69c91c7d1c56e383c4b7a11003a61f
#
_entry.id   ca69c91c7d1c56e383c4b7a11003a61f
#
_cell.length_a   1.000
_cell.length_b   1.000
_cell.length_c   1.000
_cell.angle_alpha   90.00
_cell.angle_beta   90.00
_cell.angle_gamma   90.00
#
_symmetry.space_group_name_H-M   'P 1'
#
loop_
_entity.id
_entity.type
_entity.pdbx_description
1 polymer ?
#
loop_
_entity_poly.entity_id
_entity_poly.type
_entity_poly.pdbx_seq_one_letter_code
_entity_poly.pdbx_strand_id
1 'polypeptide(L)'
;MTITATRRTAAMACALLAATVAAFAAQGAEARSTVTMSGTAYEFNKVKVRLVGAQIRIVEYPKLKTVVSNADGSYSLKVPARAKAITPYITFPGYSQIHLQTFSTGGKNLKNVNFQTPTIDIASALGLLLNIPISKAGQPAKCVIVSTFSTSNVRNLDFNGFIGYGAHGILGATASTSPKLPGPTYFNDNVIPDPSKTESSKDGGVIWTNVPNGAYTVKASKPGNRFASFKATCRPGRIVNANPPWGLYQLSGDPRPQGG
;
A
#
# COMPACT_ATOMS: atom_id res chain seq x y z
N MET A 1 21.40 86.10 5.82
CA MET A 1 19.99 86.13 6.23
C MET A 1 19.23 85.00 5.52
N THR A 2 18.79 84.08 6.27
CA THR A 2 17.52 83.35 6.15
C THR A 2 17.41 82.15 5.26
N ILE A 3 17.12 81.06 5.92
CA ILE A 3 16.19 79.97 5.70
C ILE A 3 16.70 78.80 4.85
N THR A 4 17.07 77.75 5.53
CA THR A 4 16.92 76.35 5.05
C THR A 4 16.61 75.46 6.23
N ALA A 5 15.34 75.23 6.46
CA ALA A 5 14.86 74.08 7.24
C ALA A 5 13.63 73.50 6.53
N THR A 6 13.48 72.21 6.59
CA THR A 6 12.36 71.38 6.15
C THR A 6 12.54 70.62 4.84
N ARG A 7 13.25 69.47 4.88
CA ARG A 7 13.05 68.33 4.04
C ARG A 7 13.73 67.08 4.60
N ARG A 8 13.40 66.62 5.79
CA ARG A 8 13.92 65.33 6.33
C ARG A 8 12.93 64.48 7.11
N THR A 9 11.62 64.63 6.95
CA THR A 9 10.65 63.89 7.75
C THR A 9 9.67 62.99 6.93
N ALA A 10 9.79 62.97 5.59
CA ALA A 10 8.87 62.15 4.77
C ALA A 10 9.40 60.76 4.35
N ALA A 11 10.70 60.48 4.59
CA ALA A 11 11.30 59.21 4.12
C ALA A 11 11.25 58.07 5.13
N MET A 12 10.86 58.32 6.37
CA MET A 12 10.88 57.31 7.45
C MET A 12 9.56 56.57 7.66
N ALA A 13 8.45 57.07 7.12
CA ALA A 13 7.12 56.42 7.28
C ALA A 13 6.83 55.30 6.26
N CYS A 14 7.48 55.29 5.09
CA CYS A 14 7.26 54.24 4.10
C CYS A 14 8.07 52.96 4.33
N ALA A 15 9.16 53.01 5.10
CA ALA A 15 9.98 51.82 5.36
C ALA A 15 9.37 50.88 6.41
N LEU A 16 8.51 51.35 7.30
CA LEU A 16 7.88 50.57 8.34
C LEU A 16 6.65 49.80 7.85
N LEU A 17 5.97 50.24 6.79
CA LEU A 17 4.82 49.48 6.24
C LEU A 17 5.25 48.31 5.35
N ALA A 18 6.41 48.36 4.73
CA ALA A 18 6.90 47.26 3.89
C ALA A 18 7.42 46.06 4.69
N ALA A 19 7.89 46.25 5.90
CA ALA A 19 8.39 45.18 6.76
C ALA A 19 7.28 44.35 7.42
N THR A 20 6.08 44.92 7.63
CA THR A 20 4.95 44.21 8.23
C THR A 20 4.21 43.32 7.25
N VAL A 21 4.20 43.62 5.96
CA VAL A 21 3.55 42.78 4.93
C VAL A 21 4.38 41.52 4.62
N ALA A 22 5.70 41.57 4.70
CA ALA A 22 6.58 40.42 4.49
C ALA A 22 6.50 39.36 5.62
N ALA A 23 6.17 39.80 6.86
CA ALA A 23 6.02 38.87 7.99
C ALA A 23 4.73 38.05 7.95
N PHE A 24 3.66 38.52 7.30
CA PHE A 24 2.40 37.78 7.14
C PHE A 24 2.43 36.74 6.01
N ALA A 25 3.31 36.89 5.03
CA ALA A 25 3.44 35.91 3.93
C ALA A 25 4.23 34.65 4.32
N ALA A 26 4.96 34.67 5.46
CA ALA A 26 5.73 33.50 5.92
C ALA A 26 4.93 32.55 6.83
N GLN A 27 3.71 32.88 7.24
CA GLN A 27 2.87 32.02 8.09
C GLN A 27 1.96 31.04 7.34
N GLY A 28 2.12 30.89 6.04
CA GLY A 28 1.15 30.19 5.16
C GLY A 28 1.48 28.76 4.76
N ALA A 29 2.48 28.10 5.33
CA ALA A 29 2.73 26.69 5.02
C ALA A 29 3.31 25.92 6.20
N GLU A 30 2.58 25.83 7.29
CA GLU A 30 2.81 24.70 8.20
C GLU A 30 2.56 23.43 7.40
N ALA A 31 3.65 22.82 6.94
CA ALA A 31 3.60 21.53 6.27
C ALA A 31 2.82 20.59 7.19
N ARG A 32 1.66 20.11 6.75
CA ARG A 32 0.80 19.19 7.52
C ARG A 32 1.69 18.12 8.17
N SER A 33 1.69 18.09 9.49
CA SER A 33 2.50 17.12 10.26
C SER A 33 2.07 15.69 10.00
N THR A 34 0.81 15.48 9.58
CA THR A 34 0.22 14.16 9.28
C THR A 34 -0.62 14.17 8.01
N VAL A 35 -0.73 12.99 7.41
CA VAL A 35 -1.68 12.65 6.34
C VAL A 35 -2.53 11.47 6.77
N THR A 36 -3.60 11.21 6.05
CA THR A 36 -4.50 10.08 6.35
C THR A 36 -4.14 8.89 5.47
N MET A 37 -4.01 7.71 6.08
CA MET A 37 -4.03 6.41 5.43
C MET A 37 -5.38 5.75 5.72
N SER A 38 -6.09 5.28 4.69
CA SER A 38 -7.41 4.67 4.83
C SER A 38 -7.59 3.49 3.88
N GLY A 39 -8.43 2.55 4.27
CA GLY A 39 -8.74 1.36 3.50
C GLY A 39 -9.79 0.50 4.18
N THR A 40 -9.94 -0.73 3.71
CA THR A 40 -10.89 -1.72 4.22
C THR A 40 -10.18 -3.04 4.53
N ALA A 41 -10.55 -3.66 5.64
CA ALA A 41 -10.08 -4.99 6.05
C ALA A 41 -11.14 -6.05 5.74
N TYR A 42 -10.75 -7.10 5.00
CA TYR A 42 -11.66 -8.16 4.56
C TYR A 42 -10.94 -9.51 4.46
N GLU A 43 -11.73 -10.59 4.42
CA GLU A 43 -11.22 -11.96 4.33
C GLU A 43 -10.68 -12.25 2.93
N PHE A 44 -9.57 -12.98 2.85
CA PHE A 44 -8.98 -13.45 1.59
C PHE A 44 -10.01 -14.23 0.77
N ASN A 45 -10.14 -13.86 -0.50
CA ASN A 45 -11.07 -14.45 -1.48
C ASN A 45 -12.56 -14.38 -1.09
N LYS A 46 -12.90 -13.59 -0.05
CA LYS A 46 -14.29 -13.34 0.38
C LYS A 46 -14.49 -11.85 0.65
N VAL A 47 -14.44 -11.04 -0.40
CA VAL A 47 -14.50 -9.57 -0.31
C VAL A 47 -15.71 -9.00 0.43
N LYS A 48 -16.80 -9.79 0.58
CA LYS A 48 -17.99 -9.40 1.35
C LYS A 48 -17.85 -9.62 2.85
N VAL A 49 -16.89 -10.46 3.29
CA VAL A 49 -16.62 -10.73 4.71
C VAL A 49 -15.69 -9.66 5.26
N ARG A 50 -16.25 -8.73 6.04
CA ARG A 50 -15.52 -7.62 6.65
C ARG A 50 -14.92 -8.04 7.98
N LEU A 51 -13.66 -7.65 8.22
CA LEU A 51 -13.00 -7.90 9.51
C LEU A 51 -13.29 -6.70 10.44
N VAL A 52 -14.31 -6.84 11.27
CA VAL A 52 -14.77 -5.80 12.21
C VAL A 52 -13.96 -5.88 13.51
N GLY A 53 -13.38 -4.77 13.96
CA GLY A 53 -12.55 -4.75 15.18
C GLY A 53 -11.11 -5.24 14.97
N ALA A 54 -10.69 -5.47 13.71
CA ALA A 54 -9.31 -5.82 13.41
C ALA A 54 -8.36 -4.66 13.74
N GLN A 55 -7.21 -4.97 14.34
CA GLN A 55 -6.24 -3.97 14.78
C GLN A 55 -5.25 -3.65 13.65
N ILE A 56 -5.12 -2.38 13.31
CA ILE A 56 -4.19 -1.87 12.30
C ILE A 56 -3.12 -1.02 12.97
N ARG A 57 -1.86 -1.31 12.63
CA ARG A 57 -0.66 -0.64 13.17
C ARG A 57 0.37 -0.40 12.07
N ILE A 58 1.42 0.36 12.38
CA ILE A 58 2.54 0.67 11.49
C ILE A 58 3.84 0.15 12.12
N VAL A 59 4.61 -0.62 11.36
CA VAL A 59 5.86 -1.23 11.83
C VAL A 59 6.88 -0.18 12.28
N GLU A 60 7.12 0.85 11.46
CA GLU A 60 8.13 1.88 11.71
C GLU A 60 7.71 2.89 12.79
N TYR A 61 6.44 2.91 13.15
CA TYR A 61 5.87 3.87 14.12
C TYR A 61 5.07 3.16 15.22
N PRO A 62 5.71 2.32 16.07
CA PRO A 62 5.02 1.49 17.06
C PRO A 62 4.31 2.30 18.15
N LYS A 63 4.66 3.58 18.31
CA LYS A 63 4.01 4.51 19.27
C LYS A 63 2.76 5.18 18.71
N LEU A 64 2.47 5.05 17.41
CA LEU A 64 1.20 5.54 16.86
C LEU A 64 0.03 4.74 17.47
N LYS A 65 -1.07 5.46 17.72
CA LYS A 65 -2.29 4.84 18.23
C LYS A 65 -2.74 3.72 17.29
N THR A 66 -2.95 2.53 17.84
CA THR A 66 -3.62 1.44 17.12
C THR A 66 -5.03 1.89 16.74
N VAL A 67 -5.41 1.69 15.47
CA VAL A 67 -6.80 1.86 15.06
C VAL A 67 -7.45 0.50 14.85
N VAL A 68 -8.76 0.44 14.99
CA VAL A 68 -9.55 -0.76 14.74
C VAL A 68 -10.48 -0.49 13.56
N SER A 69 -10.76 -1.54 12.78
CA SER A 69 -11.71 -1.46 11.68
C SER A 69 -13.15 -1.34 12.18
N ASN A 70 -13.95 -0.54 11.48
CA ASN A 70 -15.35 -0.27 11.75
C ASN A 70 -16.26 -1.46 11.38
N ALA A 71 -17.58 -1.32 11.58
CA ALA A 71 -18.58 -2.33 11.24
C ALA A 71 -18.61 -2.73 9.76
N ASP A 72 -18.22 -1.83 8.85
CA ASP A 72 -18.08 -2.07 7.43
C ASP A 72 -16.66 -2.52 7.00
N GLY A 73 -15.78 -2.79 7.98
CA GLY A 73 -14.38 -3.13 7.78
C GLY A 73 -13.48 -1.95 7.44
N SER A 74 -14.02 -0.74 7.27
CA SER A 74 -13.22 0.45 6.96
C SER A 74 -12.34 0.88 8.13
N TYR A 75 -11.21 1.54 7.82
CA TYR A 75 -10.35 2.15 8.83
C TYR A 75 -9.70 3.43 8.33
N SER A 76 -9.27 4.27 9.26
CA SER A 76 -8.56 5.51 8.98
C SER A 76 -7.52 5.77 10.06
N LEU A 77 -6.29 6.02 9.64
CA LEU A 77 -5.11 6.21 10.50
C LEU A 77 -4.36 7.47 10.09
N LYS A 78 -3.98 8.30 11.06
CA LYS A 78 -3.07 9.42 10.84
C LYS A 78 -1.64 8.93 10.89
N VAL A 79 -0.86 9.27 9.86
CA VAL A 79 0.56 8.91 9.72
C VAL A 79 1.40 10.15 9.39
N PRO A 80 2.72 10.18 9.69
CA PRO A 80 3.55 11.33 9.40
C PRO A 80 3.54 11.68 7.91
N ALA A 81 3.33 12.96 7.58
CA ALA A 81 3.18 13.43 6.20
C ALA A 81 4.43 13.23 5.33
N ARG A 82 5.62 13.19 5.94
CA ARG A 82 6.90 13.01 5.24
C ARG A 82 7.58 11.69 5.56
N ALA A 83 6.80 10.67 5.95
CA ALA A 83 7.35 9.35 6.22
C ALA A 83 7.95 8.74 4.94
N LYS A 84 9.21 8.33 5.02
CA LYS A 84 9.92 7.63 3.93
C LYS A 84 9.55 6.15 3.85
N ALA A 85 9.12 5.58 4.98
CA ALA A 85 8.69 4.18 5.10
C ALA A 85 7.49 4.08 6.05
N ILE A 86 6.43 3.45 5.58
CA ILE A 86 5.25 3.05 6.34
C ILE A 86 4.87 1.65 5.88
N THR A 87 5.01 0.68 6.77
CA THR A 87 4.59 -0.70 6.53
C THR A 87 3.40 -1.00 7.45
N PRO A 88 2.16 -0.85 6.95
CA PRO A 88 0.98 -1.17 7.75
C PRO A 88 0.83 -2.68 7.91
N TYR A 89 0.32 -3.10 9.07
CA TYR A 89 -0.02 -4.50 9.32
C TYR A 89 -1.31 -4.61 10.11
N ILE A 90 -1.98 -5.75 9.95
CA ILE A 90 -3.24 -6.09 10.59
C ILE A 90 -3.09 -7.33 11.45
N THR A 91 -3.76 -7.34 12.60
CA THR A 91 -3.96 -8.52 13.44
C THR A 91 -5.45 -8.68 13.74
N PHE A 92 -5.95 -9.90 13.61
CA PHE A 92 -7.32 -10.25 13.94
C PHE A 92 -7.40 -11.72 14.43
N PRO A 93 -8.15 -12.03 15.49
CA PRO A 93 -8.26 -13.41 16.01
C PRO A 93 -8.74 -14.39 14.92
N GLY A 94 -8.10 -15.55 14.80
CA GLY A 94 -8.43 -16.56 13.79
C GLY A 94 -7.88 -16.31 12.38
N TYR A 95 -7.14 -15.21 12.19
CA TYR A 95 -6.55 -14.82 10.91
C TYR A 95 -5.03 -14.68 10.99
N SER A 96 -4.36 -14.93 9.87
CA SER A 96 -2.93 -14.67 9.73
C SER A 96 -2.63 -13.16 9.82
N GLN A 97 -1.55 -12.80 10.50
CA GLN A 97 -1.08 -11.42 10.47
C GLN A 97 -0.55 -11.07 9.08
N ILE A 98 -1.09 -10.04 8.45
CA ILE A 98 -0.68 -9.56 7.15
C ILE A 98 0.01 -8.21 7.27
N HIS A 99 1.15 -8.06 6.60
CA HIS A 99 1.80 -6.79 6.34
C HIS A 99 1.50 -6.37 4.90
N LEU A 100 1.33 -5.09 4.65
CA LEU A 100 1.25 -4.58 3.28
C LEU A 100 2.65 -4.20 2.78
N GLN A 101 2.72 -3.74 1.54
CA GLN A 101 3.92 -3.13 1.00
C GLN A 101 4.38 -1.94 1.85
N THR A 102 5.64 -1.57 1.76
CA THR A 102 6.16 -0.35 2.39
C THR A 102 5.84 0.86 1.50
N PHE A 103 5.08 1.80 2.03
CA PHE A 103 4.70 3.06 1.37
C PHE A 103 5.62 4.20 1.77
N SER A 104 5.61 5.25 0.94
CA SER A 104 6.08 6.59 1.26
C SER A 104 4.88 7.55 1.16
N THR A 105 4.70 8.45 2.11
CA THR A 105 3.55 9.37 2.09
C THR A 105 3.72 10.52 1.12
N GLY A 106 4.93 11.08 1.00
CA GLY A 106 5.19 12.21 0.12
C GLY A 106 4.25 13.41 0.34
N GLY A 107 3.73 13.60 1.56
CA GLY A 107 2.77 14.65 1.90
C GLY A 107 1.33 14.38 1.44
N LYS A 108 1.03 13.21 0.89
CA LYS A 108 -0.29 12.86 0.32
C LYS A 108 -1.02 11.81 1.14
N ASN A 109 -2.35 11.89 1.16
CA ASN A 109 -3.17 10.83 1.72
C ASN A 109 -3.01 9.53 0.92
N LEU A 110 -3.01 8.40 1.62
CA LEU A 110 -3.01 7.06 1.05
C LEU A 110 -4.42 6.48 1.17
N LYS A 111 -5.11 6.32 0.04
CA LYS A 111 -6.47 5.76 -0.03
C LYS A 111 -6.43 4.32 -0.51
N ASN A 112 -7.47 3.57 -0.19
CA ASN A 112 -7.64 2.17 -0.61
C ASN A 112 -6.45 1.27 -0.21
N VAL A 113 -5.86 1.53 0.96
CA VAL A 113 -4.82 0.69 1.55
C VAL A 113 -5.52 -0.50 2.23
N ASN A 114 -6.01 -1.42 1.39
CA ASN A 114 -6.88 -2.50 1.84
C ASN A 114 -6.08 -3.69 2.39
N PHE A 115 -6.62 -4.37 3.39
CA PHE A 115 -6.09 -5.63 3.91
C PHE A 115 -6.95 -6.79 3.45
N GLN A 116 -6.36 -7.71 2.73
CA GLN A 116 -6.92 -9.00 2.38
C GLN A 116 -6.22 -10.06 3.22
N THR A 117 -6.93 -10.66 4.15
CA THR A 117 -6.35 -11.46 5.23
C THR A 117 -6.93 -12.89 5.23
N PRO A 118 -6.11 -13.94 5.03
CA PRO A 118 -6.59 -15.32 5.10
C PRO A 118 -6.86 -15.72 6.53
N THR A 119 -7.83 -16.61 6.74
CA THR A 119 -7.95 -17.36 8.00
C THR A 119 -6.70 -18.22 8.19
N ILE A 120 -6.44 -18.63 9.44
CA ILE A 120 -5.31 -19.53 9.76
C ILE A 120 -5.43 -20.85 8.97
N ASP A 121 -6.65 -21.38 8.79
CA ASP A 121 -6.89 -22.62 8.04
C ASP A 121 -6.56 -22.45 6.55
N ILE A 122 -6.98 -21.35 5.92
CA ILE A 122 -6.62 -21.04 4.53
C ILE A 122 -5.11 -20.87 4.38
N ALA A 123 -4.46 -20.15 5.31
CA ALA A 123 -3.00 -20.00 5.29
C ALA A 123 -2.29 -21.35 5.42
N SER A 124 -2.79 -22.24 6.28
CA SER A 124 -2.26 -23.58 6.47
C SER A 124 -2.43 -24.44 5.22
N ALA A 125 -3.60 -24.40 4.58
CA ALA A 125 -3.87 -25.12 3.32
C ALA A 125 -2.96 -24.63 2.18
N LEU A 126 -2.78 -23.32 2.04
CA LEU A 126 -1.84 -22.72 1.08
C LEU A 126 -0.39 -23.10 1.42
N GLY A 127 -0.04 -23.17 2.70
CA GLY A 127 1.25 -23.62 3.16
C GLY A 127 1.55 -25.08 2.74
N LEU A 128 0.60 -25.97 2.88
CA LEU A 128 0.72 -27.35 2.41
C LEU A 128 0.90 -27.43 0.90
N LEU A 129 0.08 -26.70 0.15
CA LEU A 129 0.15 -26.64 -1.32
C LEU A 129 1.51 -26.12 -1.81
N LEU A 130 2.07 -25.14 -1.12
CA LEU A 130 3.33 -24.47 -1.48
C LEU A 130 4.56 -25.09 -0.81
N ASN A 131 4.37 -26.17 -0.03
CA ASN A 131 5.42 -26.82 0.75
C ASN A 131 6.20 -25.85 1.66
N ILE A 132 5.47 -24.99 2.37
CA ILE A 132 6.02 -24.07 3.37
C ILE A 132 5.41 -24.32 4.75
N PRO A 133 6.24 -24.42 5.82
CA PRO A 133 5.73 -24.59 7.18
C PRO A 133 4.94 -23.34 7.62
N ILE A 134 3.71 -23.57 8.10
CA ILE A 134 2.86 -22.53 8.70
C ILE A 134 2.68 -22.86 10.18
N SER A 135 2.89 -21.88 11.06
CA SER A 135 2.71 -22.02 12.49
C SER A 135 1.22 -22.08 12.87
N LYS A 136 0.92 -22.48 14.13
CA LYS A 136 -0.44 -22.43 14.69
C LYS A 136 -1.07 -21.02 14.68
N ALA A 137 -0.28 -19.97 14.55
CA ALA A 137 -0.73 -18.59 14.40
C ALA A 137 -0.91 -18.16 12.93
N GLY A 138 -0.83 -19.10 11.97
CA GLY A 138 -0.99 -18.82 10.55
C GLY A 138 0.21 -18.09 9.92
N GLN A 139 1.42 -18.15 10.51
CA GLN A 139 2.59 -17.45 10.02
C GLN A 139 3.60 -18.41 9.40
N PRO A 140 4.22 -18.06 8.25
CA PRO A 140 5.28 -18.88 7.64
C PRO A 140 6.56 -18.83 8.46
N ALA A 141 7.38 -19.86 8.39
CA ALA A 141 8.70 -19.87 9.05
C ALA A 141 9.65 -18.80 8.48
N LYS A 142 9.61 -18.60 7.17
CA LYS A 142 10.31 -17.51 6.47
C LYS A 142 9.29 -16.49 5.95
N CYS A 143 9.75 -15.47 5.22
CA CYS A 143 8.84 -14.50 4.64
C CYS A 143 8.16 -15.04 3.37
N VAL A 144 6.95 -14.54 3.13
CA VAL A 144 6.19 -14.72 1.89
C VAL A 144 5.87 -13.33 1.31
N ILE A 145 6.02 -13.15 0.00
CA ILE A 145 5.60 -11.95 -0.72
C ILE A 145 4.48 -12.34 -1.69
N VAL A 146 3.34 -11.68 -1.58
CA VAL A 146 2.18 -11.88 -2.46
C VAL A 146 1.82 -10.55 -3.12
N SER A 147 1.42 -10.57 -4.37
CA SER A 147 0.86 -9.40 -5.05
C SER A 147 -0.08 -9.82 -6.18
N THR A 148 -0.74 -8.83 -6.78
CA THR A 148 -1.61 -9.01 -7.94
C THR A 148 -1.25 -7.98 -9.01
N PHE A 149 -1.14 -8.44 -10.26
CA PHE A 149 -1.08 -7.57 -11.44
C PHE A 149 -2.50 -7.07 -11.72
N SER A 150 -2.86 -5.92 -11.21
CA SER A 150 -4.22 -5.41 -11.36
C SER A 150 -4.32 -4.36 -12.47
N THR A 151 -5.47 -4.35 -13.16
CA THR A 151 -5.78 -3.35 -14.17
C THR A 151 -5.82 -1.93 -13.59
N SER A 152 -5.49 -0.92 -14.40
CA SER A 152 -5.64 0.50 -14.04
C SER A 152 -7.08 0.87 -13.67
N ASN A 153 -8.08 0.15 -14.18
CA ASN A 153 -9.50 0.43 -13.94
C ASN A 153 -9.90 0.38 -12.46
N VAL A 154 -9.26 -0.49 -11.65
CA VAL A 154 -9.59 -0.62 -10.22
C VAL A 154 -8.85 0.39 -9.33
N ARG A 155 -7.88 1.15 -9.89
CA ARG A 155 -6.97 1.97 -9.10
C ARG A 155 -7.66 3.07 -8.28
N ASN A 156 -8.69 3.67 -8.83
CA ASN A 156 -9.39 4.81 -8.22
C ASN A 156 -10.81 4.49 -7.77
N LEU A 157 -11.25 3.23 -7.86
CA LEU A 157 -12.54 2.81 -7.36
C LEU A 157 -12.58 2.91 -5.84
N ASP A 158 -13.73 3.23 -5.28
CA ASP A 158 -14.00 2.96 -3.88
C ASP A 158 -14.10 1.45 -3.65
N PHE A 159 -14.26 1.04 -2.40
CA PHE A 159 -14.27 -0.39 -2.10
C PHE A 159 -15.48 -1.13 -2.70
N ASN A 160 -16.63 -0.49 -2.82
CA ASN A 160 -17.82 -1.09 -3.44
C ASN A 160 -17.66 -1.24 -4.96
N GLY A 161 -17.11 -0.23 -5.61
CA GLY A 161 -16.76 -0.30 -7.02
C GLY A 161 -15.69 -1.37 -7.29
N PHE A 162 -14.71 -1.52 -6.40
CA PHE A 162 -13.70 -2.59 -6.49
C PHE A 162 -14.34 -3.99 -6.41
N ILE A 163 -15.27 -4.20 -5.46
CA ILE A 163 -15.99 -5.47 -5.35
C ILE A 163 -16.82 -5.74 -6.61
N GLY A 164 -17.54 -4.73 -7.10
CA GLY A 164 -18.42 -4.84 -8.25
C GLY A 164 -17.66 -5.07 -9.57
N TYR A 165 -16.37 -4.71 -9.62
CA TYR A 165 -15.55 -4.91 -10.81
C TYR A 165 -15.28 -6.39 -11.10
N GLY A 166 -15.18 -7.25 -10.08
CA GLY A 166 -14.89 -8.67 -10.24
C GLY A 166 -13.43 -8.95 -10.59
N ALA A 167 -13.19 -9.87 -11.52
CA ALA A 167 -11.83 -10.25 -11.92
C ALA A 167 -11.07 -9.06 -12.52
N HIS A 168 -9.93 -8.71 -11.93
CA HIS A 168 -9.17 -7.49 -12.24
C HIS A 168 -7.69 -7.76 -12.56
N GLY A 169 -7.28 -9.01 -12.67
CA GLY A 169 -5.90 -9.38 -12.99
C GLY A 169 -5.52 -9.09 -14.44
N ILE A 170 -4.27 -8.77 -14.69
CA ILE A 170 -3.68 -8.66 -16.03
C ILE A 170 -3.07 -10.00 -16.41
N LEU A 171 -3.63 -10.67 -17.43
CA LEU A 171 -3.13 -11.92 -17.98
C LEU A 171 -1.78 -11.72 -18.68
N GLY A 172 -0.86 -12.70 -18.61
CA GLY A 172 0.38 -12.73 -19.38
C GLY A 172 1.46 -11.75 -18.86
N ALA A 173 1.38 -11.34 -17.60
CA ALA A 173 2.42 -10.54 -16.96
C ALA A 173 3.37 -11.42 -16.14
N THR A 174 4.64 -11.04 -16.08
CA THR A 174 5.69 -11.67 -15.27
C THR A 174 6.19 -10.73 -14.18
N ALA A 175 6.74 -11.29 -13.11
CA ALA A 175 7.29 -10.51 -12.02
C ALA A 175 8.74 -10.90 -11.69
N SER A 176 9.47 -9.93 -11.15
CA SER A 176 10.84 -10.07 -10.68
C SER A 176 11.08 -9.26 -9.42
N THR A 177 12.20 -9.56 -8.75
CA THR A 177 12.60 -8.84 -7.53
C THR A 177 14.03 -8.31 -7.64
N SER A 178 14.32 -7.27 -6.88
CA SER A 178 15.66 -6.76 -6.66
C SER A 178 15.87 -6.55 -5.13
N PRO A 179 16.80 -7.26 -4.46
CA PRO A 179 17.65 -8.34 -4.96
C PRO A 179 16.85 -9.48 -5.60
N LYS A 180 17.50 -10.20 -6.54
CA LYS A 180 16.87 -11.29 -7.30
C LYS A 180 16.52 -12.46 -6.35
N LEU A 181 15.29 -12.91 -6.41
CA LEU A 181 14.80 -14.16 -5.81
C LEU A 181 14.65 -15.24 -6.89
N PRO A 182 14.56 -16.52 -6.52
CA PRO A 182 14.03 -17.55 -7.42
C PRO A 182 12.69 -17.13 -8.04
N GLY A 183 12.33 -17.72 -9.17
CA GLY A 183 11.07 -17.40 -9.86
C GLY A 183 9.85 -17.54 -8.94
N PRO A 184 8.83 -16.70 -9.12
CA PRO A 184 7.59 -16.81 -8.35
C PRO A 184 6.72 -17.96 -8.85
N THR A 185 5.75 -18.35 -8.03
CA THR A 185 4.58 -19.13 -8.46
C THR A 185 3.44 -18.16 -8.81
N TYR A 186 2.77 -18.37 -9.94
CA TYR A 186 1.59 -17.61 -10.33
C TYR A 186 0.32 -18.31 -9.92
N PHE A 187 -0.75 -17.55 -9.73
CA PHE A 187 -2.07 -18.12 -9.43
C PHE A 187 -2.80 -18.45 -10.73
N ASN A 188 -3.59 -19.53 -10.72
CA ASN A 188 -4.52 -19.83 -11.79
C ASN A 188 -5.82 -19.00 -11.67
N ASP A 189 -6.75 -19.19 -12.60
CA ASP A 189 -8.01 -18.42 -12.64
C ASP A 189 -8.94 -18.70 -11.44
N ASN A 190 -8.67 -19.76 -10.66
CA ASN A 190 -9.40 -20.12 -9.45
C ASN A 190 -8.73 -19.58 -8.16
N VAL A 191 -7.79 -18.64 -8.28
CA VAL A 191 -7.07 -18.04 -7.13
C VAL A 191 -6.22 -19.07 -6.36
N ILE A 192 -5.71 -20.09 -7.06
CA ILE A 192 -4.86 -21.15 -6.49
C ILE A 192 -3.45 -21.01 -7.06
N PRO A 193 -2.38 -21.00 -6.23
CA PRO A 193 -1.01 -21.05 -6.71
C PRO A 193 -0.76 -22.29 -7.58
N ASP A 194 -0.22 -22.09 -8.77
CA ASP A 194 -0.02 -23.13 -9.77
C ASP A 194 1.43 -23.12 -10.28
N PRO A 195 2.27 -24.08 -9.86
CA PRO A 195 3.68 -24.13 -10.26
C PRO A 195 3.90 -24.35 -11.77
N SER A 196 2.89 -24.78 -12.52
CA SER A 196 2.99 -24.97 -13.97
C SER A 196 2.91 -23.65 -14.75
N LYS A 197 2.44 -22.58 -14.12
CA LYS A 197 2.29 -21.27 -14.76
C LYS A 197 3.60 -20.50 -14.76
N THR A 198 3.95 -19.93 -15.91
CA THR A 198 5.12 -19.08 -16.12
C THR A 198 4.79 -17.59 -16.14
N GLU A 199 3.50 -17.24 -16.14
CA GLU A 199 2.98 -15.89 -16.18
C GLU A 199 1.61 -15.80 -15.48
N SER A 200 1.12 -14.59 -15.27
CA SER A 200 -0.15 -14.33 -14.57
C SER A 200 -1.36 -14.79 -15.37
N SER A 201 -2.36 -15.29 -14.65
CA SER A 201 -3.71 -15.64 -15.14
C SER A 201 -4.66 -14.43 -15.05
N LYS A 202 -5.95 -14.67 -15.25
CA LYS A 202 -7.03 -13.68 -15.04
C LYS A 202 -7.15 -13.22 -13.59
N ASP A 203 -6.75 -14.04 -12.61
CA ASP A 203 -6.64 -13.64 -11.21
C ASP A 203 -5.54 -12.59 -11.02
N GLY A 204 -4.43 -12.70 -11.74
CA GLY A 204 -3.29 -11.81 -11.66
C GLY A 204 -2.39 -12.05 -10.44
N GLY A 205 -2.65 -13.08 -9.64
CA GLY A 205 -1.89 -13.38 -8.42
C GLY A 205 -0.48 -13.89 -8.70
N VAL A 206 0.45 -13.51 -7.82
CA VAL A 206 1.86 -13.95 -7.84
C VAL A 206 2.39 -14.05 -6.41
N ILE A 207 3.17 -15.10 -6.12
CA ILE A 207 3.70 -15.38 -4.79
C ILE A 207 5.16 -15.85 -4.83
N TRP A 208 5.98 -15.31 -3.93
CA TRP A 208 7.29 -15.84 -3.57
C TRP A 208 7.23 -16.41 -2.18
N THR A 209 7.73 -17.63 -2.03
CA THR A 209 7.81 -18.33 -0.75
C THR A 209 9.26 -18.43 -0.28
N ASN A 210 9.44 -18.75 1.00
CA ASN A 210 10.77 -18.94 1.59
C ASN A 210 11.73 -17.76 1.39
N VAL A 211 11.19 -16.55 1.30
CA VAL A 211 11.96 -15.33 1.04
C VAL A 211 12.90 -15.03 2.22
N PRO A 212 14.21 -14.84 1.96
CA PRO A 212 15.17 -14.45 3.00
C PRO A 212 14.81 -13.10 3.64
N ASN A 213 15.33 -12.87 4.86
CA ASN A 213 15.24 -11.57 5.51
C ASN A 213 15.89 -10.48 4.64
N GLY A 214 15.20 -9.37 4.41
CA GLY A 214 15.71 -8.29 3.57
C GLY A 214 14.62 -7.35 3.05
N ALA A 215 15.06 -6.35 2.31
CA ALA A 215 14.19 -5.42 1.60
C ALA A 215 14.27 -5.72 0.10
N TYR A 216 13.12 -5.84 -0.54
CA TYR A 216 12.98 -6.18 -1.95
C TYR A 216 12.16 -5.13 -2.68
N THR A 217 12.57 -4.81 -3.90
CA THR A 217 11.71 -4.10 -4.85
C THR A 217 11.11 -5.11 -5.80
N VAL A 218 9.79 -5.18 -5.85
CA VAL A 218 9.04 -6.08 -6.73
C VAL A 218 8.60 -5.30 -7.96
N LYS A 219 8.81 -5.87 -9.15
CA LYS A 219 8.54 -5.25 -10.46
C LYS A 219 7.75 -6.21 -11.33
N ALA A 220 6.93 -5.65 -12.21
CA ALA A 220 6.18 -6.40 -13.21
C ALA A 220 6.67 -6.05 -14.63
N SER A 221 6.48 -6.99 -15.57
CA SER A 221 6.77 -6.84 -16.99
C SER A 221 5.69 -7.52 -17.82
N LYS A 222 5.22 -6.81 -18.85
CA LYS A 222 4.41 -7.33 -19.96
C LYS A 222 4.59 -6.38 -21.14
N PRO A 223 4.84 -6.89 -22.38
CA PRO A 223 4.95 -6.04 -23.56
C PRO A 223 3.74 -5.09 -23.70
N GLY A 224 3.99 -3.84 -24.06
CA GLY A 224 2.96 -2.81 -24.21
C GLY A 224 2.35 -2.28 -22.91
N ASN A 225 2.80 -2.75 -21.73
CA ASN A 225 2.27 -2.35 -20.44
C ASN A 225 3.35 -1.76 -19.53
N ARG A 226 2.98 -0.78 -18.74
CA ARG A 226 3.80 -0.27 -17.62
C ARG A 226 3.08 -0.56 -16.31
N PHE A 227 3.83 -0.99 -15.31
CA PHE A 227 3.32 -1.29 -13.98
C PHE A 227 4.00 -0.45 -12.91
N ALA A 228 3.31 -0.23 -11.82
CA ALA A 228 3.93 0.21 -10.58
C ALA A 228 4.84 -0.88 -10.04
N SER A 229 5.86 -0.47 -9.31
CA SER A 229 6.67 -1.34 -8.46
C SER A 229 6.38 -1.05 -7.00
N PHE A 230 6.67 -1.99 -6.12
CA PHE A 230 6.53 -1.78 -4.69
C PHE A 230 7.72 -2.31 -3.89
N LYS A 231 7.84 -1.85 -2.64
CA LYS A 231 8.83 -2.32 -1.69
C LYS A 231 8.20 -3.31 -0.71
N ALA A 232 8.84 -4.45 -0.53
CA ALA A 232 8.51 -5.46 0.46
C ALA A 232 9.65 -5.58 1.48
N THR A 233 9.34 -5.49 2.76
CA THR A 233 10.32 -5.68 3.85
C THR A 233 10.07 -7.03 4.51
N CYS A 234 10.88 -8.01 4.19
CA CYS A 234 10.78 -9.39 4.67
C CYS A 234 11.47 -9.60 6.01
N ARG A 235 10.83 -10.37 6.87
CA ARG A 235 11.30 -10.91 8.14
C ARG A 235 10.74 -12.32 8.31
N PRO A 236 11.35 -13.21 9.10
CA PRO A 236 10.73 -14.48 9.47
C PRO A 236 9.32 -14.27 10.03
N GLY A 237 8.39 -15.14 9.69
CA GLY A 237 6.99 -15.04 10.12
C GLY A 237 6.15 -14.00 9.39
N ARG A 238 6.68 -13.28 8.42
CA ARG A 238 5.94 -12.19 7.76
C ARG A 238 5.33 -12.65 6.44
N ILE A 239 4.04 -12.32 6.27
CA ILE A 239 3.37 -12.35 4.97
C ILE A 239 3.22 -10.90 4.52
N VAL A 240 3.88 -10.54 3.42
CA VAL A 240 3.72 -9.23 2.77
C VAL A 240 2.75 -9.38 1.62
N ASN A 241 1.54 -8.84 1.75
CA ASN A 241 0.51 -8.87 0.71
C ASN A 241 0.29 -7.48 0.13
N ALA A 242 0.88 -7.22 -1.04
CA ALA A 242 0.68 -5.98 -1.79
C ALA A 242 -0.51 -6.15 -2.75
N ASN A 243 -1.72 -6.15 -2.19
CA ASN A 243 -2.97 -6.42 -2.91
C ASN A 243 -3.57 -5.17 -3.57
N PRO A 244 -4.49 -5.34 -4.54
CA PRO A 244 -5.16 -4.24 -5.22
C PRO A 244 -5.89 -3.28 -4.27
N PRO A 245 -5.95 -2.01 -4.68
CA PRO A 245 -5.49 -1.39 -5.93
C PRO A 245 -4.02 -0.92 -5.89
N TRP A 246 -3.22 -1.45 -4.97
CA TRP A 246 -1.78 -1.24 -4.84
C TRP A 246 -1.01 -2.43 -5.40
N GLY A 247 0.26 -2.60 -5.04
CA GLY A 247 1.11 -3.66 -5.56
C GLY A 247 1.54 -3.41 -7.01
N LEU A 248 1.39 -4.42 -7.86
CA LEU A 248 1.79 -4.39 -9.26
C LEU A 248 0.65 -3.88 -10.17
N TYR A 249 0.03 -2.73 -9.83
CA TYR A 249 -1.03 -2.18 -10.65
C TYR A 249 -0.50 -1.57 -11.95
N GLN A 250 -1.31 -1.67 -13.00
CA GLN A 250 -1.03 -1.10 -14.31
C GLN A 250 -1.05 0.44 -14.25
N LEU A 251 -0.02 1.08 -14.81
CA LEU A 251 0.10 2.52 -14.97
C LEU A 251 -0.35 2.98 -16.36
N SER A 252 -0.06 2.18 -17.39
CA SER A 252 -0.47 2.40 -18.77
C SER A 252 -0.41 1.09 -19.56
N GLY A 253 -1.16 1.01 -20.66
CA GLY A 253 -1.34 -0.15 -21.51
C GLY A 253 -2.84 -0.40 -21.72
N ASP A 254 -3.19 -1.50 -22.38
CA ASP A 254 -4.59 -1.87 -22.57
C ASP A 254 -5.19 -2.30 -21.23
N PRO A 255 -6.15 -1.55 -20.68
CA PRO A 255 -6.84 -1.98 -19.48
C PRO A 255 -7.65 -3.23 -19.80
N ARG A 256 -7.72 -4.15 -18.84
CA ARG A 256 -8.59 -5.30 -18.98
C ARG A 256 -10.05 -4.87 -19.00
N PRO A 257 -10.89 -5.36 -19.94
CA PRO A 257 -12.31 -5.07 -19.94
C PRO A 257 -12.99 -5.50 -18.64
N GLN A 258 -13.99 -4.75 -18.21
CA GLN A 258 -14.80 -5.10 -17.06
C GLN A 258 -15.57 -6.39 -17.36
N GLY A 259 -15.50 -7.39 -16.48
CA GLY A 259 -16.21 -8.66 -16.63
C GLY A 259 -15.58 -9.64 -17.64
N GLY A 260 -14.39 -9.35 -18.14
CA GLY A 260 -13.64 -10.21 -19.05
C GLY A 260 -12.94 -11.42 -18.38
#